data_adca191ad060df655e9083de8fc39239
#
_entry.id   adca191ad060df655e9083de8fc39239
#
_cell.length_a   1.000
_cell.length_b   1.000
_cell.length_c   1.000
_cell.angle_alpha   90.00
_cell.angle_beta   90.00
_cell.angle_gamma   90.00
#
_symmetry.space_group_name_H-M   'P 1'
#
loop_
_entity.id
_entity.type
_entity.pdbx_description
1 polymer ?
#
loop_
_entity_poly.entity_id
_entity_poly.type
_entity_poly.pdbx_seq_one_letter_code
_entity_poly.pdbx_strand_id
1 'polypeptide(L)'
;MRKVYYNLALKLTLFLPVFLSGDIALRPCAAQQQASLKASALESHEGMTISVRPWTDPALYKEKFHKKSPYAAGMVAVQVNFRNDSDDSMKVNLERIRLNVTLSDEERQAIDSLTSEQAADVILKPGAKNIGKSRFPIPIGGPKVGRDKKWTEVEEELRQAGVRASVIAPHSSVEGLLYFDVRSQFELLSNSKLYVPDIVALEKNHGLMFFEIDLGQAGAQ
;
A
#
# COMPACT_ATOMS: atom_id res chain seq x y z
N MET A 1 -12.10 69.26 -62.20
CA MET A 1 -12.94 68.74 -63.30
C MET A 1 -12.53 67.35 -63.66
N ARG A 2 -13.46 66.49 -63.93
CA ARG A 2 -13.47 65.07 -64.30
C ARG A 2 -13.62 64.09 -63.13
N LYS A 3 -14.88 63.64 -63.02
CA LYS A 3 -15.35 62.48 -62.28
C LYS A 3 -14.93 61.20 -63.01
N VAL A 4 -14.40 60.20 -62.29
CA VAL A 4 -14.29 58.89 -62.85
C VAL A 4 -14.96 57.94 -61.80
N TYR A 5 -16.04 57.33 -62.25
CA TYR A 5 -16.74 56.26 -61.53
C TYR A 5 -16.08 54.95 -61.86
N TYR A 6 -15.74 54.13 -60.84
CA TYR A 6 -15.40 52.74 -61.05
C TYR A 6 -16.37 51.84 -60.27
N ASN A 7 -16.98 50.98 -61.07
CA ASN A 7 -17.94 49.99 -60.69
C ASN A 7 -17.36 48.97 -59.70
N LEU A 8 -18.07 48.77 -58.62
CA LEU A 8 -17.80 47.77 -57.61
C LEU A 8 -18.52 46.47 -58.01
N ALA A 9 -17.77 45.45 -58.48
CA ALA A 9 -18.29 44.10 -58.71
C ALA A 9 -18.19 43.30 -57.39
N LEU A 10 -19.32 43.04 -56.77
CA LEU A 10 -19.50 42.24 -55.59
C LEU A 10 -19.36 40.77 -55.94
N LYS A 11 -18.21 40.15 -55.62
CA LYS A 11 -18.05 38.65 -55.64
C LYS A 11 -18.43 38.08 -54.29
N LEU A 12 -19.62 37.53 -54.23
CA LEU A 12 -20.12 36.75 -53.11
C LEU A 12 -19.44 35.36 -53.12
N THR A 13 -18.43 35.18 -52.28
CA THR A 13 -17.79 33.86 -52.08
C THR A 13 -18.51 33.12 -50.95
N LEU A 14 -19.23 32.10 -51.32
CA LEU A 14 -19.94 31.22 -50.41
C LEU A 14 -18.90 30.34 -49.69
N PHE A 15 -18.60 30.62 -48.41
CA PHE A 15 -17.77 29.75 -47.55
C PHE A 15 -18.66 28.69 -46.93
N LEU A 16 -18.49 27.45 -47.36
CA LEU A 16 -19.11 26.27 -46.78
C LEU A 16 -18.25 25.86 -45.57
N PRO A 17 -18.78 25.79 -44.31
CA PRO A 17 -18.01 25.26 -43.21
C PRO A 17 -18.00 23.73 -43.29
N VAL A 18 -16.84 23.15 -43.52
CA VAL A 18 -16.58 21.73 -43.33
C VAL A 18 -16.56 21.46 -41.84
N PHE A 19 -17.61 20.86 -41.30
CA PHE A 19 -17.62 20.30 -39.96
C PHE A 19 -16.76 19.03 -39.99
N LEU A 20 -15.48 19.14 -39.56
CA LEU A 20 -14.70 17.99 -39.14
C LEU A 20 -15.25 17.53 -37.78
N SER A 21 -16.11 16.52 -37.81
CA SER A 21 -16.50 15.75 -36.63
C SER A 21 -15.28 14.94 -36.18
N GLY A 22 -14.44 15.55 -35.35
CA GLY A 22 -13.41 14.83 -34.61
C GLY A 22 -14.05 14.11 -33.45
N ASP A 23 -14.29 12.80 -33.59
CA ASP A 23 -14.60 11.90 -32.49
C ASP A 23 -13.40 11.91 -31.52
N ILE A 24 -13.46 12.79 -30.53
CA ILE A 24 -12.58 12.69 -29.35
C ILE A 24 -13.12 11.51 -28.55
N ALA A 25 -12.57 10.32 -28.81
CA ALA A 25 -12.76 9.16 -27.98
C ALA A 25 -12.18 9.47 -26.59
N LEU A 26 -13.02 9.97 -25.70
CA LEU A 26 -12.77 10.01 -24.26
C LEU A 26 -12.60 8.56 -23.80
N ARG A 27 -11.34 8.10 -23.75
CA ARG A 27 -11.01 6.82 -23.13
C ARG A 27 -11.35 6.93 -21.64
N PRO A 28 -12.25 6.08 -21.12
CA PRO A 28 -12.53 6.08 -19.70
C PRO A 28 -11.32 5.52 -18.95
N CYS A 29 -10.49 6.41 -18.39
CA CYS A 29 -9.38 6.05 -17.49
C CYS A 29 -9.87 5.47 -16.14
N ALA A 30 -11.20 5.41 -15.94
CA ALA A 30 -11.81 4.94 -14.69
C ALA A 30 -11.97 3.41 -14.61
N ALA A 31 -11.90 2.68 -15.73
CA ALA A 31 -12.17 1.24 -15.73
C ALA A 31 -11.00 0.39 -15.22
N GLN A 32 -9.76 0.90 -15.26
CA GLN A 32 -8.59 0.16 -14.79
C GLN A 32 -8.40 0.21 -13.26
N GLN A 33 -8.94 1.23 -12.60
CA GLN A 33 -8.87 1.33 -11.14
C GLN A 33 -9.90 0.43 -10.43
N GLN A 34 -11.01 0.10 -11.07
CA GLN A 34 -12.04 -0.78 -10.47
C GLN A 34 -11.69 -2.27 -10.53
N ALA A 35 -10.83 -2.71 -11.45
CA ALA A 35 -10.45 -4.12 -11.55
C ALA A 35 -9.49 -4.56 -10.43
N SER A 36 -8.74 -3.65 -9.81
CA SER A 36 -7.84 -3.97 -8.70
C SER A 36 -8.52 -4.00 -7.33
N LEU A 37 -9.73 -3.48 -7.22
CA LEU A 37 -10.49 -3.43 -5.96
C LEU A 37 -11.22 -4.73 -5.61
N LYS A 38 -11.26 -5.70 -6.52
CA LYS A 38 -12.06 -6.93 -6.37
C LYS A 38 -11.49 -7.98 -5.42
N ALA A 39 -10.31 -7.79 -4.87
CA ALA A 39 -9.64 -8.76 -4.00
C ALA A 39 -9.09 -8.12 -2.71
N SER A 40 -9.69 -7.05 -2.21
CA SER A 40 -9.29 -6.44 -0.95
C SER A 40 -10.40 -6.53 0.09
N ALA A 41 -10.07 -7.00 1.29
CA ALA A 41 -10.93 -6.83 2.45
C ALA A 41 -10.79 -5.40 2.97
N LEU A 42 -11.87 -4.84 3.52
CA LEU A 42 -11.86 -3.50 4.05
C LEU A 42 -12.70 -3.40 5.33
N GLU A 43 -12.32 -2.48 6.20
CA GLU A 43 -13.07 -2.06 7.37
C GLU A 43 -13.07 -0.55 7.47
N SER A 44 -14.21 0.05 7.86
CA SER A 44 -14.39 1.50 7.91
C SER A 44 -15.21 1.91 9.12
N HIS A 45 -14.65 2.76 9.97
CA HIS A 45 -15.36 3.44 11.07
C HIS A 45 -14.60 4.69 11.50
N GLU A 46 -15.27 5.58 12.23
CA GLU A 46 -14.69 6.80 12.83
C GLU A 46 -13.90 7.69 11.85
N GLY A 47 -14.33 7.72 10.56
CA GLY A 47 -13.68 8.52 9.53
C GLY A 47 -12.40 7.92 8.95
N MET A 48 -12.03 6.69 9.37
CA MET A 48 -10.90 5.94 8.83
C MET A 48 -11.38 4.71 8.06
N THR A 49 -10.84 4.50 6.88
CA THR A 49 -11.06 3.29 6.08
C THR A 49 -9.71 2.62 5.82
N ILE A 50 -9.61 1.35 6.15
CA ILE A 50 -8.43 0.54 5.90
C ILE A 50 -8.81 -0.58 4.94
N SER A 51 -8.15 -0.64 3.78
CA SER A 51 -8.27 -1.75 2.86
C SER A 51 -6.97 -2.53 2.78
N VAL A 52 -7.08 -3.86 2.67
CA VAL A 52 -5.93 -4.76 2.70
C VAL A 52 -6.01 -5.80 1.60
N ARG A 53 -4.83 -6.15 1.05
CA ARG A 53 -4.68 -7.20 0.06
C ARG A 53 -3.39 -7.99 0.34
N PRO A 54 -3.48 -9.26 0.76
CA PRO A 54 -2.30 -10.09 0.91
C PRO A 54 -1.74 -10.45 -0.48
N TRP A 55 -0.42 -10.42 -0.62
CA TRP A 55 0.26 -10.85 -1.83
C TRP A 55 0.58 -12.34 -1.73
N THR A 56 -0.30 -13.16 -2.31
CA THR A 56 -0.14 -14.62 -2.36
C THR A 56 0.52 -15.09 -3.65
N ASP A 57 0.50 -14.28 -4.72
CA ASP A 57 1.11 -14.60 -6.01
C ASP A 57 2.59 -14.19 -6.04
N PRO A 58 3.53 -15.14 -6.25
CA PRO A 58 4.96 -14.85 -6.39
C PRO A 58 5.30 -13.90 -7.55
N ALA A 59 4.42 -13.76 -8.56
CA ALA A 59 4.64 -12.87 -9.70
C ALA A 59 4.66 -11.40 -9.26
N LEU A 60 3.80 -10.99 -8.31
CA LEU A 60 3.76 -9.64 -7.76
C LEU A 60 5.10 -9.24 -7.12
N TYR A 61 5.73 -10.20 -6.43
CA TYR A 61 7.02 -9.95 -5.80
C TYR A 61 8.15 -9.80 -6.82
N LYS A 62 8.12 -10.57 -7.93
CA LYS A 62 9.15 -10.48 -8.99
C LYS A 62 9.08 -9.14 -9.72
N GLU A 63 7.87 -8.60 -9.88
CA GLU A 63 7.67 -7.30 -10.50
C GLU A 63 8.18 -6.16 -9.61
N LYS A 64 7.99 -6.28 -8.29
CA LYS A 64 8.30 -5.20 -7.33
C LYS A 64 9.72 -5.26 -6.78
N PHE A 65 10.26 -6.46 -6.53
CA PHE A 65 11.55 -6.66 -5.86
C PHE A 65 12.57 -7.29 -6.81
N HIS A 66 13.57 -6.51 -7.22
CA HIS A 66 14.57 -6.92 -8.21
C HIS A 66 15.78 -7.60 -7.58
N LYS A 67 16.07 -7.32 -6.30
CA LYS A 67 17.26 -7.84 -5.61
C LYS A 67 17.00 -9.17 -4.92
N LYS A 68 15.99 -9.21 -4.07
CA LYS A 68 15.61 -10.40 -3.32
C LYS A 68 14.10 -10.34 -3.01
N SER A 69 13.42 -11.44 -3.29
CA SER A 69 11.98 -11.55 -3.01
C SER A 69 11.71 -11.87 -1.54
N PRO A 70 10.89 -11.09 -0.84
CA PRO A 70 10.37 -11.45 0.49
C PRO A 70 9.67 -12.81 0.50
N TYR A 71 8.91 -13.14 -0.55
CA TYR A 71 8.20 -14.41 -0.68
C TYR A 71 9.15 -15.62 -0.62
N ALA A 72 10.29 -15.54 -1.32
CA ALA A 72 11.30 -16.61 -1.32
C ALA A 72 11.97 -16.80 0.06
N ALA A 73 11.90 -15.80 0.93
CA ALA A 73 12.38 -15.87 2.31
C ALA A 73 11.30 -16.33 3.30
N GLY A 74 10.12 -16.74 2.82
CA GLY A 74 9.01 -17.19 3.65
C GLY A 74 8.20 -16.08 4.30
N MET A 75 8.28 -14.85 3.75
CA MET A 75 7.52 -13.70 4.23
C MET A 75 6.34 -13.39 3.32
N VAL A 76 5.26 -12.91 3.90
CA VAL A 76 4.14 -12.34 3.18
C VAL A 76 4.20 -10.81 3.22
N ALA A 77 3.92 -10.19 2.09
CA ALA A 77 3.63 -8.77 2.01
C ALA A 77 2.12 -8.56 1.97
N VAL A 78 1.62 -7.65 2.81
CA VAL A 78 0.22 -7.24 2.83
C VAL A 78 0.16 -5.79 2.36
N GLN A 79 -0.44 -5.56 1.21
CA GLN A 79 -0.71 -4.22 0.71
C GLN A 79 -1.82 -3.63 1.55
N VAL A 80 -1.58 -2.45 2.11
CA VAL A 80 -2.54 -1.71 2.91
C VAL A 80 -2.74 -0.33 2.32
N ASN A 81 -3.97 0.15 2.38
CA ASN A 81 -4.32 1.52 2.07
C ASN A 81 -5.11 2.09 3.25
N PHE A 82 -4.54 3.07 3.91
CA PHE A 82 -5.15 3.85 4.98
C PHE A 82 -5.76 5.11 4.36
N ARG A 83 -7.09 5.23 4.37
CA ARG A 83 -7.80 6.41 3.87
C ARG A 83 -8.46 7.13 5.02
N ASN A 84 -8.12 8.39 5.18
CA ASN A 84 -8.68 9.28 6.17
C ASN A 84 -9.76 10.17 5.52
N ASP A 85 -11.02 9.92 5.84
CA ASP A 85 -12.17 10.69 5.34
C ASP A 85 -12.62 11.77 6.33
N SER A 86 -11.88 11.96 7.45
CA SER A 86 -12.17 12.95 8.48
C SER A 86 -11.43 14.28 8.26
N ASP A 87 -11.81 15.30 9.05
CA ASP A 87 -11.15 16.60 9.07
C ASP A 87 -9.90 16.65 9.97
N ASP A 88 -9.64 15.58 10.74
CA ASP A 88 -8.50 15.49 11.64
C ASP A 88 -7.37 14.68 10.99
N SER A 89 -6.10 15.01 11.30
CA SER A 89 -4.96 14.17 10.91
C SER A 89 -4.93 12.89 11.75
N MET A 90 -4.77 11.74 11.10
CA MET A 90 -4.75 10.43 11.75
C MET A 90 -3.33 9.89 11.86
N LYS A 91 -2.91 9.52 13.07
CA LYS A 91 -1.62 8.86 13.30
C LYS A 91 -1.83 7.37 13.53
N VAL A 92 -1.19 6.54 12.72
CA VAL A 92 -1.19 5.08 12.83
C VAL A 92 0.13 4.59 13.42
N ASN A 93 0.07 3.72 14.42
CA ASN A 93 1.27 3.09 14.98
C ASN A 93 1.61 1.81 14.19
N LEU A 94 2.42 1.97 13.12
CA LEU A 94 2.78 0.87 12.22
C LEU A 94 3.52 -0.29 12.92
N GLU A 95 4.26 -0.03 13.99
CA GLU A 95 5.03 -1.05 14.71
C GLU A 95 4.15 -1.98 15.56
N ARG A 96 2.90 -1.57 15.84
CA ARG A 96 1.95 -2.38 16.61
C ARG A 96 0.98 -3.16 15.75
N ILE A 97 1.04 -2.99 14.43
CA ILE A 97 0.24 -3.77 13.50
C ILE A 97 0.75 -5.22 13.50
N ARG A 98 -0.18 -6.18 13.52
CA ARG A 98 0.14 -7.60 13.54
C ARG A 98 -0.89 -8.42 12.78
N LEU A 99 -0.49 -9.63 12.39
CA LEU A 99 -1.41 -10.67 11.96
C LEU A 99 -1.83 -11.48 13.16
N ASN A 100 -3.11 -11.55 13.44
CA ASN A 100 -3.71 -12.48 14.37
C ASN A 100 -4.15 -13.72 13.58
N VAL A 101 -3.47 -14.84 13.82
CA VAL A 101 -3.74 -16.12 13.15
C VAL A 101 -4.48 -17.03 14.10
N THR A 102 -5.58 -17.64 13.64
CA THR A 102 -6.28 -18.70 14.39
C THR A 102 -5.82 -20.05 13.85
N LEU A 103 -5.20 -20.85 14.71
CA LEU A 103 -4.75 -22.20 14.39
C LEU A 103 -5.91 -23.20 14.50
N SER A 104 -5.69 -24.45 14.04
CA SER A 104 -6.72 -25.50 13.99
C SER A 104 -7.26 -25.95 15.36
N ASP A 105 -6.51 -25.67 16.44
CA ASP A 105 -6.86 -25.95 17.84
C ASP A 105 -7.43 -24.73 18.58
N GLU A 106 -7.88 -23.72 17.84
CA GLU A 106 -8.38 -22.43 18.36
C GLU A 106 -7.31 -21.58 19.07
N GLU A 107 -6.05 -22.04 19.11
CA GLU A 107 -4.97 -21.17 19.56
C GLU A 107 -4.81 -19.95 18.65
N ARG A 108 -4.53 -18.81 19.27
CA ARG A 108 -4.27 -17.57 18.57
C ARG A 108 -2.80 -17.21 18.62
N GLN A 109 -2.21 -17.02 17.47
CA GLN A 109 -0.84 -16.57 17.34
C GLN A 109 -0.83 -15.16 16.76
N ALA A 110 -0.04 -14.26 17.35
CA ALA A 110 0.20 -12.93 16.80
C ALA A 110 1.58 -12.89 16.13
N ILE A 111 1.62 -12.43 14.88
CA ILE A 111 2.84 -12.22 14.10
C ILE A 111 2.99 -10.71 13.92
N ASP A 112 4.02 -10.13 14.52
CA ASP A 112 4.27 -8.68 14.42
C ASP A 112 4.72 -8.29 13.00
N SER A 113 4.38 -7.06 12.58
CA SER A 113 4.90 -6.48 11.35
C SER A 113 6.40 -6.22 11.48
N LEU A 114 7.13 -6.45 10.40
CA LEU A 114 8.58 -6.22 10.32
C LEU A 114 8.85 -4.84 9.73
N THR A 115 9.84 -4.15 10.28
CA THR A 115 10.42 -2.97 9.63
C THR A 115 11.21 -3.40 8.37
N SER A 116 11.52 -2.45 7.46
CA SER A 116 12.35 -2.75 6.28
C SER A 116 13.72 -3.36 6.66
N GLU A 117 14.31 -2.90 7.77
CA GLU A 117 15.56 -3.42 8.29
C GLU A 117 15.44 -4.88 8.75
N GLN A 118 14.40 -5.17 9.55
CA GLN A 118 14.13 -6.53 10.04
C GLN A 118 13.83 -7.49 8.89
N ALA A 119 13.06 -7.02 7.90
CA ALA A 119 12.73 -7.81 6.72
C ALA A 119 13.99 -8.08 5.87
N ALA A 120 14.89 -7.10 5.70
CA ALA A 120 16.17 -7.30 5.02
C ALA A 120 17.06 -8.33 5.75
N ASP A 121 17.07 -8.31 7.08
CA ASP A 121 17.80 -9.30 7.88
C ASP A 121 17.26 -10.72 7.67
N VAL A 122 15.93 -10.90 7.64
CA VAL A 122 15.28 -12.20 7.35
C VAL A 122 15.63 -12.69 5.94
N ILE A 123 15.55 -11.81 4.93
CA ILE A 123 15.82 -12.14 3.53
C ILE A 123 17.28 -12.57 3.30
N LEU A 124 18.22 -11.93 3.97
CA LEU A 124 19.65 -12.16 3.75
C LEU A 124 20.24 -13.22 4.67
N LYS A 125 19.60 -13.48 5.81
CA LYS A 125 20.00 -14.48 6.80
C LYS A 125 18.82 -15.40 7.14
N PRO A 126 18.32 -16.19 6.18
CA PRO A 126 17.20 -17.09 6.43
C PRO A 126 17.59 -18.06 7.54
N GLY A 127 16.76 -18.16 8.58
CA GLY A 127 17.00 -19.02 9.74
C GLY A 127 17.69 -18.34 10.94
N ALA A 128 18.09 -17.07 10.83
CA ALA A 128 18.32 -16.27 12.03
C ALA A 128 16.98 -16.15 12.76
N LYS A 129 16.88 -16.74 13.97
CA LYS A 129 15.67 -16.60 14.79
C LYS A 129 15.42 -15.11 14.95
N ASN A 130 14.32 -14.60 14.41
CA ASN A 130 13.76 -13.35 14.86
C ASN A 130 13.42 -13.58 16.33
N ILE A 131 14.35 -13.20 17.19
CA ILE A 131 14.12 -13.17 18.63
C ILE A 131 13.08 -12.07 18.78
N GLY A 132 11.82 -12.49 18.86
CA GLY A 132 10.72 -11.59 19.18
C GLY A 132 11.17 -10.76 20.38
N LYS A 133 10.83 -9.48 20.39
CA LYS A 133 11.26 -8.45 21.35
C LYS A 133 11.56 -9.09 22.71
N SER A 134 12.85 -9.39 22.96
CA SER A 134 13.31 -9.84 24.26
C SER A 134 12.89 -8.76 25.25
N ARG A 135 12.15 -9.12 26.28
CA ARG A 135 11.77 -8.20 27.37
C ARG A 135 12.98 -7.67 28.16
N PHE A 136 14.17 -8.03 27.74
CA PHE A 136 15.41 -7.52 28.31
C PHE A 136 15.95 -6.41 27.43
N PRO A 137 16.24 -5.23 27.99
CA PRO A 137 16.90 -4.15 27.26
C PRO A 137 18.26 -4.66 26.80
N ILE A 138 18.40 -4.91 25.49
CA ILE A 138 19.70 -5.16 24.89
C ILE A 138 20.49 -3.86 25.02
N PRO A 139 21.73 -3.88 25.53
CA PRO A 139 22.54 -2.69 25.64
C PRO A 139 22.65 -2.04 24.26
N ILE A 140 22.17 -0.81 24.14
CA ILE A 140 22.30 0.02 22.95
C ILE A 140 23.79 0.28 22.78
N GLY A 141 24.47 -0.38 21.85
CA GLY A 141 25.89 -0.12 21.60
C GLY A 141 26.75 -1.28 21.12
N GLY A 142 26.16 -2.39 20.70
CA GLY A 142 26.91 -3.41 19.96
C GLY A 142 27.45 -2.82 18.65
N PRO A 143 28.70 -3.19 18.19
CA PRO A 143 29.22 -2.71 16.93
C PRO A 143 28.20 -3.09 15.84
N LYS A 144 27.73 -2.08 15.07
CA LYS A 144 26.97 -2.31 13.85
C LYS A 144 27.92 -3.08 12.93
N VAL A 145 27.80 -4.42 12.92
CA VAL A 145 28.48 -5.26 11.94
C VAL A 145 28.10 -4.69 10.58
N GLY A 146 29.10 -4.26 9.82
CA GLY A 146 28.92 -3.46 8.62
C GLY A 146 27.86 -4.10 7.72
N ARG A 147 26.75 -3.41 7.55
CA ARG A 147 25.73 -3.75 6.59
C ARG A 147 26.36 -3.57 5.23
N ASP A 148 26.52 -4.67 4.49
CA ASP A 148 27.14 -4.65 3.17
C ASP A 148 26.23 -3.93 2.15
N LYS A 149 26.77 -3.63 0.98
CA LYS A 149 26.04 -2.98 -0.11
C LYS A 149 24.75 -3.72 -0.47
N LYS A 150 24.80 -5.05 -0.45
CA LYS A 150 23.65 -5.91 -0.79
C LYS A 150 22.52 -5.76 0.25
N TRP A 151 22.86 -5.67 1.53
CA TRP A 151 21.90 -5.42 2.59
C TRP A 151 21.20 -4.07 2.39
N THR A 152 21.99 -3.01 2.12
CA THR A 152 21.46 -1.65 1.90
C THR A 152 20.52 -1.60 0.67
N GLU A 153 20.87 -2.30 -0.42
CA GLU A 153 20.05 -2.35 -1.62
C GLU A 153 18.70 -3.06 -1.38
N VAL A 154 18.71 -4.17 -0.63
CA VAL A 154 17.48 -4.91 -0.28
C VAL A 154 16.61 -4.11 0.68
N GLU A 155 17.21 -3.51 1.71
CA GLU A 155 16.48 -2.65 2.67
C GLU A 155 15.82 -1.47 1.96
N GLU A 156 16.53 -0.81 1.04
CA GLU A 156 16.01 0.33 0.29
C GLU A 156 14.80 -0.06 -0.58
N GLU A 157 14.85 -1.21 -1.28
CA GLU A 157 13.69 -1.70 -2.04
C GLU A 157 12.48 -1.95 -1.12
N LEU A 158 12.70 -2.59 0.04
CA LEU A 158 11.64 -2.84 1.01
C LEU A 158 11.05 -1.55 1.59
N ARG A 159 11.91 -0.61 1.93
CA ARG A 159 11.53 0.69 2.48
C ARG A 159 10.74 1.52 1.46
N GLN A 160 11.14 1.47 0.18
CA GLN A 160 10.43 2.16 -0.89
C GLN A 160 9.06 1.57 -1.18
N ALA A 161 8.90 0.26 -1.05
CA ALA A 161 7.62 -0.42 -1.24
C ALA A 161 6.72 -0.37 0.00
N GLY A 162 7.30 -0.18 1.18
CA GLY A 162 6.60 -0.16 2.46
C GLY A 162 5.75 1.09 2.70
N VAL A 163 4.92 1.06 3.73
CA VAL A 163 4.17 2.23 4.20
C VAL A 163 5.15 3.28 4.70
N ARG A 164 5.18 4.46 4.05
CA ARG A 164 6.17 5.51 4.32
C ARG A 164 5.75 6.52 5.37
N ALA A 165 4.46 6.75 5.52
CA ALA A 165 3.94 7.76 6.42
C ALA A 165 3.07 7.11 7.49
N SER A 166 3.31 7.47 8.73
CA SER A 166 2.47 7.09 9.88
C SER A 166 1.41 8.14 10.22
N VAL A 167 1.50 9.32 9.61
CA VAL A 167 0.50 10.39 9.76
C VAL A 167 -0.18 10.59 8.42
N ILE A 168 -1.51 10.55 8.42
CA ILE A 168 -2.38 10.67 7.25
C ILE A 168 -3.16 11.96 7.39
N ALA A 169 -2.93 12.89 6.47
CA ALA A 169 -3.62 14.18 6.49
C ALA A 169 -5.14 14.02 6.28
N PRO A 170 -5.95 15.02 6.64
CA PRO A 170 -7.37 15.02 6.33
C PRO A 170 -7.65 14.76 4.85
N HIS A 171 -8.70 14.00 4.56
CA HIS A 171 -9.17 13.69 3.20
C HIS A 171 -8.08 13.14 2.26
N SER A 172 -7.12 12.39 2.83
CA SER A 172 -6.01 11.80 2.09
C SER A 172 -5.85 10.31 2.34
N SER A 173 -4.96 9.67 1.59
CA SER A 173 -4.63 8.26 1.77
C SER A 173 -3.14 8.00 1.71
N VAL A 174 -2.72 6.95 2.42
CA VAL A 174 -1.35 6.43 2.41
C VAL A 174 -1.41 4.95 2.11
N GLU A 175 -0.65 4.52 1.10
CA GLU A 175 -0.58 3.14 0.65
C GLU A 175 0.84 2.61 0.75
N GLY A 176 0.98 1.30 0.99
CA GLY A 176 2.26 0.61 1.00
C GLY A 176 2.15 -0.83 1.44
N LEU A 177 3.29 -1.50 1.57
CA LEU A 177 3.37 -2.88 2.01
C LEU A 177 3.75 -2.98 3.49
N LEU A 178 3.13 -3.90 4.19
CA LEU A 178 3.55 -4.40 5.49
C LEU A 178 4.13 -5.81 5.31
N TYR A 179 5.18 -6.15 6.04
CA TYR A 179 5.88 -7.42 5.91
C TYR A 179 5.69 -8.27 7.16
N PHE A 180 5.41 -9.57 6.98
CA PHE A 180 5.22 -10.51 8.07
C PHE A 180 6.00 -11.80 7.79
N ASP A 181 6.76 -12.28 8.77
CA ASP A 181 7.49 -13.57 8.68
C ASP A 181 6.54 -14.72 9.04
N VAL A 182 5.95 -15.33 8.02
CA VAL A 182 5.08 -16.50 8.18
C VAL A 182 5.84 -17.82 8.03
N ARG A 183 7.17 -17.79 7.90
CA ARG A 183 8.05 -18.94 7.76
C ARG A 183 7.61 -19.91 6.65
N SER A 184 7.21 -19.36 5.52
CA SER A 184 6.64 -20.08 4.36
C SER A 184 5.30 -20.78 4.61
N GLN A 185 4.63 -20.52 5.73
CA GLN A 185 3.29 -21.05 6.05
C GLN A 185 2.22 -20.09 5.51
N PHE A 186 2.16 -19.95 4.19
CA PHE A 186 1.23 -18.99 3.53
C PHE A 186 -0.24 -19.38 3.71
N GLU A 187 -0.53 -20.63 3.98
CA GLU A 187 -1.87 -21.16 4.31
C GLU A 187 -2.48 -20.50 5.55
N LEU A 188 -1.66 -20.00 6.46
CA LEU A 188 -2.11 -19.27 7.65
C LEU A 188 -2.94 -18.04 7.31
N LEU A 189 -2.75 -17.45 6.12
CA LEU A 189 -3.46 -16.24 5.70
C LEU A 189 -4.98 -16.45 5.59
N SER A 190 -5.42 -17.67 5.26
CA SER A 190 -6.86 -18.00 5.17
C SER A 190 -7.60 -17.87 6.50
N ASN A 191 -6.88 -17.99 7.62
CA ASN A 191 -7.41 -17.92 8.98
C ASN A 191 -6.79 -16.76 9.77
N SER A 192 -6.35 -15.70 9.05
CA SER A 192 -5.70 -14.56 9.68
C SER A 192 -6.46 -13.26 9.52
N LYS A 193 -6.30 -12.39 10.49
CA LYS A 193 -6.83 -11.03 10.48
C LYS A 193 -5.69 -10.04 10.67
N LEU A 194 -5.71 -8.96 9.89
CA LEU A 194 -4.82 -7.83 10.13
C LEU A 194 -5.40 -7.01 11.28
N TYR A 195 -4.64 -6.90 12.37
CA TYR A 195 -5.01 -6.13 13.54
C TYR A 195 -4.24 -4.81 13.59
N VAL A 196 -4.97 -3.70 13.61
CA VAL A 196 -4.42 -2.33 13.66
C VAL A 196 -4.95 -1.66 14.92
N PRO A 197 -4.19 -1.65 16.04
CA PRO A 197 -4.73 -1.24 17.34
C PRO A 197 -4.72 0.27 17.59
N ASP A 198 -3.68 0.96 17.18
CA ASP A 198 -3.40 2.31 17.68
C ASP A 198 -3.49 3.34 16.55
N ILE A 199 -4.68 3.88 16.37
CA ILE A 199 -4.93 5.03 15.50
C ILE A 199 -5.40 6.18 16.38
N VAL A 200 -4.82 7.36 16.20
CA VAL A 200 -5.11 8.56 17.01
C VAL A 200 -5.43 9.73 16.10
N ALA A 201 -6.58 10.34 16.29
CA ALA A 201 -6.92 11.64 15.73
C ALA A 201 -6.13 12.72 16.49
N LEU A 202 -5.18 13.37 15.82
CA LEU A 202 -4.17 14.21 16.46
C LEU A 202 -4.77 15.50 17.04
N GLU A 203 -5.66 16.16 16.30
CA GLU A 203 -6.26 17.42 16.69
C GLU A 203 -7.16 17.29 17.93
N LYS A 204 -7.84 16.15 18.06
CA LYS A 204 -8.72 15.83 19.20
C LYS A 204 -8.02 15.02 20.29
N ASN A 205 -6.80 14.54 20.02
CA ASN A 205 -6.08 13.59 20.89
C ASN A 205 -6.97 12.40 21.30
N HIS A 206 -7.74 11.88 20.33
CA HIS A 206 -8.69 10.80 20.53
C HIS A 206 -8.21 9.53 19.84
N GLY A 207 -8.10 8.42 20.60
CA GLY A 207 -7.79 7.10 20.02
C GLY A 207 -9.04 6.48 19.41
N LEU A 208 -8.94 6.03 18.15
CA LEU A 208 -9.99 5.29 17.47
C LEU A 208 -10.07 3.86 18.04
N MET A 209 -11.20 3.19 17.81
CA MET A 209 -11.29 1.74 18.01
C MET A 209 -10.28 1.02 17.08
N PHE A 210 -9.86 -0.18 17.48
CA PHE A 210 -9.00 -1.01 16.66
C PHE A 210 -9.74 -1.49 15.40
N PHE A 211 -8.97 -1.82 14.36
CA PHE A 211 -9.46 -2.48 13.14
C PHE A 211 -9.00 -3.94 13.12
N GLU A 212 -9.87 -4.84 12.67
CA GLU A 212 -9.61 -6.27 12.55
C GLU A 212 -10.09 -6.83 11.20
N ILE A 213 -9.25 -6.73 10.16
CA ILE A 213 -9.64 -6.99 8.77
C ILE A 213 -9.28 -8.44 8.40
N ASP A 214 -10.26 -9.22 7.96
CA ASP A 214 -10.13 -10.63 7.60
C ASP A 214 -9.38 -10.79 6.26
N LEU A 215 -8.21 -11.44 6.29
CA LEU A 215 -7.41 -11.69 5.09
C LEU A 215 -7.88 -12.91 4.30
N GLY A 216 -8.58 -13.86 4.92
CA GLY A 216 -9.15 -15.02 4.25
C GLY A 216 -10.18 -14.63 3.18
N GLN A 217 -10.92 -13.55 3.40
CA GLN A 217 -11.88 -13.03 2.43
C GLN A 217 -11.20 -12.35 1.24
N ALA A 218 -10.00 -11.81 1.42
CA ALA A 218 -9.23 -11.13 0.38
C ALA A 218 -8.51 -12.10 -0.58
N GLY A 219 -8.27 -13.35 -0.16
CA GLY A 219 -7.55 -14.37 -0.94
C GLY A 219 -8.44 -15.40 -1.66
N ALA A 220 -9.76 -15.35 -1.48
CA ALA A 220 -10.70 -16.39 -1.91
C ALA A 220 -11.29 -16.18 -3.32
N GLN A 221 -10.53 -15.53 -4.25
CA GLN A 221 -10.98 -15.38 -5.66
C GLN A 221 -9.89 -15.75 -6.66
#